data_bc962ff07ded0a9741879261ec21e960
#
_entry.id   bc962ff07ded0a9741879261ec21e960
#
_cell.length_a   1.000
_cell.length_b   1.000
_cell.length_c   1.000
_cell.angle_alpha   90.00
_cell.angle_beta   90.00
_cell.angle_gamma   90.00
#
_symmetry.space_group_name_H-M   'P 1'
#
loop_
_entity.id
_entity.type
_entity.pdbx_description
1 polymer ?
#
loop_
_entity_poly.entity_id
_entity_poly.type
_entity_poly.pdbx_seq_one_letter_code
_entity_poly.pdbx_strand_id
1 'polypeptide(L)'
;NDPIFGYTFEELNAPSSVEIEDTYMCYRQSRLNYWAVKALQSRMYLYLGKADPKYLAMAYDAAKAVIDAKDRDGNPVMTLSGSSDRETNGYKACPNECLFYLSKYNVKDVASILIGGADVQTGVNYLYITPERLTRLFEGVPTDSDNRYAFMWNKNAKSSTSKKNVTILKYYFADDVENKALYYQIIPMLRMSEMYLIAVET
;
A
#
# COMPACT_ATOMS: atom_id res chain seq x y z
N ASN A 1 -3.57 -13.90 -23.13
CA ASN A 1 -4.39 -13.90 -21.91
C ASN A 1 -3.48 -13.63 -20.70
N ASP A 2 -3.89 -12.70 -19.82
CA ASP A 2 -3.13 -12.46 -18.60
C ASP A 2 -3.42 -13.60 -17.61
N PRO A 3 -2.40 -14.29 -17.06
CA PRO A 3 -2.58 -15.40 -16.12
C PRO A 3 -3.43 -15.03 -14.89
N ILE A 4 -3.50 -13.75 -14.53
CA ILE A 4 -4.32 -13.26 -13.42
C ILE A 4 -5.81 -13.64 -13.52
N PHE A 5 -6.30 -13.98 -14.69
CA PHE A 5 -7.68 -14.45 -14.88
C PHE A 5 -7.86 -15.95 -14.63
N GLY A 6 -6.78 -16.73 -14.67
CA GLY A 6 -6.81 -18.19 -14.54
C GLY A 6 -6.38 -18.70 -13.17
N TYR A 7 -5.80 -17.84 -12.34
CA TYR A 7 -5.19 -18.22 -11.07
C TYR A 7 -5.60 -17.26 -9.96
N THR A 8 -5.62 -17.75 -8.73
CA THR A 8 -5.77 -16.89 -7.53
C THR A 8 -4.45 -16.17 -7.25
N PHE A 9 -4.53 -15.12 -6.43
CA PHE A 9 -3.32 -14.40 -5.98
C PHE A 9 -2.36 -15.30 -5.21
N GLU A 10 -2.90 -16.21 -4.41
CA GLU A 10 -2.11 -17.15 -3.62
C GLU A 10 -1.35 -18.11 -4.53
N GLU A 11 -1.99 -18.66 -5.54
CA GLU A 11 -1.36 -19.53 -6.53
C GLU A 11 -0.25 -18.82 -7.30
N LEU A 12 -0.46 -17.58 -7.71
CA LEU A 12 0.56 -16.77 -8.40
C LEU A 12 1.75 -16.42 -7.50
N ASN A 13 1.56 -16.39 -6.18
CA ASN A 13 2.62 -16.14 -5.19
C ASN A 13 3.38 -17.41 -4.78
N ALA A 14 2.78 -18.57 -4.94
CA ALA A 14 3.36 -19.86 -4.56
C ALA A 14 3.60 -20.73 -5.80
N PRO A 15 4.62 -20.43 -6.62
CA PRO A 15 4.86 -21.09 -7.90
C PRO A 15 5.06 -22.60 -7.79
N SER A 16 5.39 -23.12 -6.60
CA SER A 16 5.50 -24.57 -6.35
C SER A 16 4.16 -25.28 -6.24
N SER A 17 3.06 -24.56 -6.06
CA SER A 17 1.70 -25.13 -5.95
C SER A 17 0.90 -25.06 -7.25
N VAL A 18 1.44 -24.40 -8.28
CA VAL A 18 0.76 -24.20 -9.57
C VAL A 18 1.65 -24.69 -10.71
N GLU A 19 1.09 -25.48 -11.62
CA GLU A 19 1.74 -25.87 -12.87
C GLU A 19 1.80 -24.68 -13.84
N ILE A 20 2.64 -23.70 -13.54
CA ILE A 20 2.94 -22.61 -14.45
C ILE A 20 4.21 -22.98 -15.22
N GLU A 21 4.08 -23.21 -16.53
CA GLU A 21 5.19 -23.59 -17.40
C GLU A 21 6.33 -22.56 -17.41
N ASP A 22 5.97 -21.26 -17.33
CA ASP A 22 6.94 -20.16 -17.32
C ASP A 22 6.94 -19.46 -15.96
N THR A 23 7.98 -19.65 -15.17
CA THR A 23 8.19 -18.99 -13.87
C THR A 23 8.21 -17.45 -13.97
N TYR A 24 8.46 -16.89 -15.16
CA TYR A 24 8.32 -15.45 -15.40
C TYR A 24 6.88 -14.96 -15.18
N MET A 25 5.89 -15.83 -15.37
CA MET A 25 4.49 -15.51 -15.14
C MET A 25 4.09 -15.53 -13.66
N CYS A 26 4.93 -16.03 -12.77
CA CYS A 26 4.71 -15.96 -11.34
C CYS A 26 4.82 -14.51 -10.83
N TYR A 27 4.24 -14.24 -9.68
CA TYR A 27 4.24 -12.91 -9.05
C TYR A 27 3.57 -11.81 -9.90
N ARG A 28 2.60 -12.18 -10.75
CA ARG A 28 1.87 -11.22 -11.61
C ARG A 28 1.10 -10.17 -10.81
N GLN A 29 0.70 -10.46 -9.58
CA GLN A 29 0.04 -9.49 -8.69
C GLN A 29 0.93 -8.28 -8.36
N SER A 30 2.25 -8.41 -8.40
CA SER A 30 3.19 -7.32 -8.11
C SER A 30 3.64 -6.57 -9.35
N ARG A 31 3.35 -7.12 -10.54
CA ARG A 31 3.76 -6.53 -11.82
C ARG A 31 2.61 -5.72 -12.43
N LEU A 32 2.89 -5.01 -13.50
CA LEU A 32 1.88 -4.29 -14.26
C LEU A 32 0.99 -5.31 -15.02
N ASN A 33 0.01 -5.85 -14.32
CA ASN A 33 -0.99 -6.78 -14.82
C ASN A 33 -2.24 -6.04 -15.37
N TYR A 34 -3.24 -6.78 -15.85
CA TYR A 34 -4.48 -6.21 -16.38
C TYR A 34 -5.15 -5.23 -15.42
N TRP A 35 -5.29 -5.59 -14.13
CA TRP A 35 -5.94 -4.75 -13.14
C TRP A 35 -5.13 -3.49 -12.79
N ALA A 36 -3.82 -3.60 -12.78
CA ALA A 36 -2.93 -2.46 -12.63
C ALA A 36 -3.04 -1.49 -13.81
N VAL A 37 -3.18 -2.00 -15.04
CA VAL A 37 -3.42 -1.17 -16.23
C VAL A 37 -4.77 -0.47 -16.14
N LYS A 38 -5.84 -1.17 -15.71
CA LYS A 38 -7.16 -0.58 -15.47
C LYS A 38 -7.11 0.53 -14.41
N ALA A 39 -6.40 0.32 -13.33
CA ALA A 39 -6.21 1.32 -12.28
C ALA A 39 -5.46 2.55 -12.81
N LEU A 40 -4.41 2.33 -13.62
CA LEU A 40 -3.71 3.43 -14.26
C LEU A 40 -4.60 4.21 -15.25
N GLN A 41 -5.43 3.52 -16.03
CA GLN A 41 -6.42 4.16 -16.90
C GLN A 41 -7.40 5.03 -16.10
N SER A 42 -7.90 4.53 -14.97
CA SER A 42 -8.78 5.28 -14.08
C SER A 42 -8.13 6.59 -13.62
N ARG A 43 -6.89 6.52 -13.14
CA ARG A 43 -6.10 7.68 -12.72
C ARG A 43 -5.92 8.69 -13.88
N MET A 44 -5.58 8.20 -15.07
CA MET A 44 -5.41 9.06 -16.26
C MET A 44 -6.71 9.74 -16.66
N TYR A 45 -7.82 9.03 -16.67
CA TYR A 45 -9.13 9.61 -16.97
C TYR A 45 -9.56 10.65 -15.95
N LEU A 46 -9.29 10.43 -14.65
CA LEU A 46 -9.53 11.45 -13.62
C LEU A 46 -8.76 12.75 -13.93
N TYR A 47 -7.47 12.65 -14.32
CA TYR A 47 -6.70 13.83 -14.73
C TYR A 47 -7.29 14.53 -15.97
N LEU A 48 -7.70 13.77 -16.97
CA LEU A 48 -8.34 14.31 -18.18
C LEU A 48 -9.71 14.92 -17.88
N GLY A 49 -10.42 14.39 -16.88
CA GLY A 49 -11.71 14.89 -16.41
C GLY A 49 -11.69 16.35 -15.94
N LYS A 50 -10.51 16.86 -15.55
CA LYS A 50 -10.33 18.30 -15.24
C LYS A 50 -10.51 19.21 -16.45
N ALA A 51 -10.19 18.72 -17.65
CA ALA A 51 -10.33 19.46 -18.89
C ALA A 51 -11.64 19.15 -19.62
N ASP A 52 -12.13 17.93 -19.55
CA ASP A 52 -13.34 17.47 -20.20
C ASP A 52 -14.10 16.47 -19.30
N PRO A 53 -15.27 16.86 -18.75
CA PRO A 53 -16.04 16.04 -17.79
C PRO A 53 -16.45 14.66 -18.30
N LYS A 54 -16.47 14.41 -19.62
CA LYS A 54 -16.78 13.07 -20.17
C LYS A 54 -15.82 11.98 -19.66
N TYR A 55 -14.58 12.35 -19.34
CA TYR A 55 -13.58 11.41 -18.82
C TYR A 55 -13.85 11.00 -17.37
N LEU A 56 -14.66 11.74 -16.60
CA LEU A 56 -15.01 11.36 -15.22
C LEU A 56 -15.80 10.05 -15.20
N ALA A 57 -16.78 9.89 -16.08
CA ALA A 57 -17.51 8.61 -16.21
C ALA A 57 -16.56 7.46 -16.56
N MET A 58 -15.62 7.68 -17.47
CA MET A 58 -14.62 6.66 -17.85
C MET A 58 -13.66 6.33 -16.68
N ALA A 59 -13.33 7.32 -15.85
CA ALA A 59 -12.53 7.12 -14.64
C ALA A 59 -13.28 6.24 -13.63
N TYR A 60 -14.55 6.55 -13.41
CA TYR A 60 -15.43 5.76 -12.56
C TYR A 60 -15.53 4.31 -13.04
N ASP A 61 -15.86 4.10 -14.30
CA ASP A 61 -16.03 2.76 -14.88
C ASP A 61 -14.76 1.92 -14.75
N ALA A 62 -13.59 2.52 -15.00
CA ALA A 62 -12.30 1.85 -14.86
C ALA A 62 -11.97 1.54 -13.41
N ALA A 63 -12.24 2.46 -12.46
CA ALA A 63 -12.07 2.22 -11.03
C ALA A 63 -12.99 1.09 -10.53
N LYS A 64 -14.27 1.17 -10.92
CA LYS A 64 -15.27 0.17 -10.53
C LYS A 64 -14.94 -1.22 -11.06
N ALA A 65 -14.44 -1.33 -12.28
CA ALA A 65 -13.99 -2.59 -12.83
C ALA A 65 -12.89 -3.26 -11.99
N VAL A 66 -12.01 -2.46 -11.38
CA VAL A 66 -10.97 -2.96 -10.46
C VAL A 66 -11.57 -3.32 -9.11
N ILE A 67 -12.47 -2.50 -8.58
CA ILE A 67 -13.13 -2.72 -7.28
C ILE A 67 -13.95 -4.01 -7.30
N ASP A 68 -14.69 -4.25 -8.38
CA ASP A 68 -15.56 -5.42 -8.55
C ASP A 68 -14.83 -6.66 -9.08
N ALA A 69 -13.52 -6.56 -9.34
CA ALA A 69 -12.73 -7.64 -9.90
C ALA A 69 -12.71 -8.86 -8.99
N LYS A 70 -12.95 -10.02 -9.59
CA LYS A 70 -12.94 -11.31 -8.90
C LYS A 70 -11.96 -12.25 -9.56
N ASP A 71 -11.37 -13.13 -8.76
CA ASP A 71 -10.58 -14.25 -9.24
C ASP A 71 -11.50 -15.37 -9.77
N ARG A 72 -10.89 -16.48 -10.21
CA ARG A 72 -11.64 -17.64 -10.73
C ARG A 72 -12.57 -18.29 -9.69
N ASP A 73 -12.28 -18.13 -8.41
CA ASP A 73 -13.04 -18.71 -7.31
C ASP A 73 -14.14 -17.75 -6.79
N GLY A 74 -14.23 -16.54 -7.39
CA GLY A 74 -15.22 -15.54 -7.07
C GLY A 74 -14.83 -14.63 -5.90
N ASN A 75 -13.60 -14.73 -5.38
CA ASN A 75 -13.10 -13.85 -4.35
C ASN A 75 -12.62 -12.52 -4.96
N PRO A 76 -12.67 -11.41 -4.19
CA PRO A 76 -12.07 -10.16 -4.65
C PRO A 76 -10.59 -10.34 -4.99
N VAL A 77 -10.16 -9.83 -6.14
CA VAL A 77 -8.76 -9.87 -6.57
C VAL A 77 -7.86 -9.08 -5.61
N MET A 78 -8.39 -7.98 -5.07
CA MET A 78 -7.72 -7.13 -4.08
C MET A 78 -8.69 -6.71 -2.99
N THR A 79 -8.18 -6.53 -1.78
CA THR A 79 -8.96 -6.04 -0.63
C THR A 79 -8.26 -4.84 0.00
N LEU A 80 -9.01 -4.02 0.71
CA LEU A 80 -8.42 -3.01 1.57
C LEU A 80 -7.76 -3.68 2.78
N SER A 81 -6.58 -3.19 3.16
CA SER A 81 -5.86 -3.69 4.32
C SER A 81 -6.62 -3.41 5.61
N GLY A 82 -6.89 -4.45 6.35
CA GLY A 82 -7.57 -4.38 7.66
C GLY A 82 -6.62 -3.98 8.80
N SER A 83 -7.17 -3.94 10.03
CA SER A 83 -6.38 -3.72 11.25
C SER A 83 -5.39 -4.86 11.47
N SER A 84 -5.80 -6.12 11.28
CA SER A 84 -4.93 -7.29 11.44
C SER A 84 -3.67 -7.26 10.57
N ASP A 85 -3.76 -6.74 9.34
CA ASP A 85 -2.61 -6.59 8.46
C ASP A 85 -1.55 -5.67 9.06
N ARG A 86 -1.97 -4.58 9.70
CA ARG A 86 -1.09 -3.56 10.27
C ARG A 86 -0.64 -3.87 11.68
N GLU A 87 -1.51 -4.47 12.48
CA GLU A 87 -1.26 -4.81 13.88
C GLU A 87 -0.50 -6.13 14.00
N THR A 88 -1.09 -7.23 13.53
CA THR A 88 -0.56 -8.57 13.70
C THR A 88 0.59 -8.88 12.74
N ASN A 89 0.39 -8.57 11.46
CA ASN A 89 1.39 -8.87 10.42
C ASN A 89 2.42 -7.75 10.25
N GLY A 90 2.14 -6.56 10.76
CA GLY A 90 3.03 -5.40 10.62
C GLY A 90 3.18 -4.88 9.20
N TYR A 91 2.22 -5.14 8.30
CA TYR A 91 2.23 -4.74 6.89
C TYR A 91 1.99 -3.23 6.69
N LYS A 92 2.97 -2.42 7.05
CA LYS A 92 2.84 -0.94 7.01
C LYS A 92 2.74 -0.37 5.59
N ALA A 93 3.25 -1.07 4.58
CA ALA A 93 3.14 -0.68 3.17
C ALA A 93 1.83 -1.16 2.51
N CYS A 94 0.99 -1.91 3.23
CA CYS A 94 -0.31 -2.42 2.77
C CYS A 94 -0.19 -3.26 1.48
N PRO A 95 0.55 -4.36 1.45
CA PRO A 95 0.76 -5.19 0.26
C PRO A 95 -0.56 -5.71 -0.32
N ASN A 96 -1.53 -6.05 0.52
CA ASN A 96 -2.83 -6.59 0.12
C ASN A 96 -3.70 -5.61 -0.70
N GLU A 97 -3.37 -4.31 -0.64
CA GLU A 97 -4.02 -3.27 -1.46
C GLU A 97 -3.28 -2.98 -2.76
N CYS A 98 -2.07 -3.50 -2.94
CA CYS A 98 -1.20 -3.08 -4.02
C CYS A 98 -1.54 -3.77 -5.34
N LEU A 99 -2.10 -3.03 -6.28
CA LEU A 99 -2.31 -3.45 -7.67
C LEU A 99 -1.01 -3.47 -8.47
N PHE A 100 -0.06 -2.62 -8.09
CA PHE A 100 1.28 -2.57 -8.63
C PHE A 100 2.23 -1.96 -7.61
N TYR A 101 3.39 -2.58 -7.43
CA TYR A 101 4.46 -2.06 -6.59
C TYR A 101 5.84 -2.34 -7.16
N LEU A 102 6.82 -1.58 -6.71
CA LEU A 102 8.23 -1.84 -6.96
C LEU A 102 8.83 -2.54 -5.75
N SER A 103 9.65 -3.54 -5.97
CA SER A 103 10.41 -4.20 -4.92
C SER A 103 11.76 -3.50 -4.71
N LYS A 104 12.11 -3.24 -3.43
CA LYS A 104 13.39 -2.64 -3.06
C LYS A 104 13.91 -3.27 -1.77
N TYR A 105 14.96 -4.09 -1.87
CA TYR A 105 15.49 -4.88 -0.76
C TYR A 105 15.92 -4.04 0.46
N ASN A 106 16.43 -2.84 0.26
CA ASN A 106 16.89 -1.93 1.32
C ASN A 106 15.95 -0.74 1.55
N VAL A 107 14.64 -0.89 1.30
CA VAL A 107 13.67 0.20 1.47
C VAL A 107 13.62 0.71 2.90
N LYS A 108 13.76 -0.15 3.90
CA LYS A 108 13.82 0.21 5.32
C LYS A 108 14.97 1.17 5.61
N ASP A 109 16.18 0.85 5.14
CA ASP A 109 17.38 1.65 5.39
C ASP A 109 17.27 3.02 4.75
N VAL A 110 16.86 3.07 3.46
CA VAL A 110 16.67 4.33 2.74
C VAL A 110 15.56 5.17 3.38
N ALA A 111 14.46 4.56 3.77
CA ALA A 111 13.36 5.28 4.40
C ALA A 111 13.73 5.81 5.79
N SER A 112 14.50 5.07 6.58
CA SER A 112 14.92 5.48 7.92
C SER A 112 15.72 6.79 7.91
N ILE A 113 16.51 7.03 6.88
CA ILE A 113 17.29 8.27 6.69
C ILE A 113 16.35 9.46 6.46
N LEU A 114 15.23 9.27 5.75
CA LEU A 114 14.34 10.35 5.35
C LEU A 114 13.20 10.59 6.35
N ILE A 115 12.60 9.52 6.85
CA ILE A 115 11.37 9.57 7.66
C ILE A 115 11.52 9.03 9.08
N GLY A 116 12.72 8.61 9.48
CA GLY A 116 13.07 8.20 10.83
C GLY A 116 12.65 6.78 11.22
N GLY A 117 11.47 6.33 10.89
CA GLY A 117 10.99 4.99 11.28
C GLY A 117 10.91 4.75 12.78
N ALA A 118 11.20 3.54 13.24
CA ALA A 118 11.17 3.17 14.66
C ALA A 118 12.50 3.51 15.39
N ASP A 119 13.62 3.39 14.69
CA ASP A 119 14.95 3.61 15.24
C ASP A 119 15.49 4.97 14.78
N VAL A 120 15.15 6.01 15.54
CA VAL A 120 15.64 7.34 15.27
C VAL A 120 17.08 7.49 15.75
N GLN A 121 18.00 7.63 14.82
CA GLN A 121 19.41 7.89 15.14
C GLN A 121 19.61 9.35 15.58
N THR A 122 20.32 9.54 16.66
CA THR A 122 20.73 10.87 17.15
C THR A 122 21.63 11.56 16.12
N GLY A 123 21.30 12.80 15.77
CA GLY A 123 22.12 13.62 14.87
C GLY A 123 21.75 13.57 13.40
N VAL A 124 20.72 12.82 13.01
CA VAL A 124 20.21 12.77 11.64
C VAL A 124 18.94 13.61 11.51
N ASN A 125 18.86 14.45 10.49
CA ASN A 125 17.66 15.20 10.16
C ASN A 125 16.66 14.29 9.45
N TYR A 126 15.49 14.08 10.01
CA TYR A 126 14.40 13.28 9.44
C TYR A 126 13.07 14.03 9.56
N LEU A 127 12.09 13.61 8.77
CA LEU A 127 10.75 14.15 8.83
C LEU A 127 10.02 13.62 10.06
N TYR A 128 9.46 14.55 10.85
CA TYR A 128 8.65 14.20 12.01
C TYR A 128 7.44 15.14 12.15
N ILE A 129 6.49 14.73 12.94
CA ILE A 129 5.35 15.54 13.34
C ILE A 129 5.29 15.61 14.87
N THR A 130 4.79 16.71 15.43
CA THR A 130 4.54 16.76 16.88
C THR A 130 3.24 16.03 17.24
N PRO A 131 3.10 15.50 18.49
CA PRO A 131 1.88 14.83 18.92
C PRO A 131 0.61 15.67 18.69
N GLU A 132 0.67 16.98 18.98
CA GLU A 132 -0.46 17.90 18.81
C GLU A 132 -0.86 18.02 17.33
N ARG A 133 0.13 18.10 16.42
CA ARG A 133 -0.15 18.15 14.99
C ARG A 133 -0.68 16.83 14.46
N LEU A 134 -0.19 15.69 14.99
CA LEU A 134 -0.72 14.38 14.65
C LEU A 134 -2.19 14.28 15.06
N THR A 135 -2.54 14.67 16.28
CA THR A 135 -3.92 14.69 16.76
C THR A 135 -4.82 15.55 15.87
N ARG A 136 -4.33 16.71 15.44
CA ARG A 136 -5.08 17.61 14.53
C ARG A 136 -5.24 17.01 13.13
N LEU A 137 -4.25 16.27 12.62
CA LEU A 137 -4.33 15.58 11.33
C LEU A 137 -5.47 14.53 11.31
N PHE A 138 -5.79 13.95 12.46
CA PHE A 138 -6.87 12.99 12.65
C PHE A 138 -8.07 13.62 13.39
N GLU A 139 -8.35 14.92 13.13
CA GLU A 139 -9.53 15.68 13.58
C GLU A 139 -9.71 15.76 15.11
N GLY A 140 -8.62 15.65 15.85
CA GLY A 140 -8.64 15.73 17.32
C GLY A 140 -9.23 14.50 18.00
N VAL A 141 -9.61 13.48 17.24
CA VAL A 141 -10.11 12.23 17.79
C VAL A 141 -9.00 11.17 17.70
N PRO A 142 -8.14 11.05 18.71
CA PRO A 142 -7.16 9.98 18.76
C PRO A 142 -7.88 8.69 19.14
N THR A 143 -8.60 8.13 18.19
CA THR A 143 -9.24 6.84 18.38
C THR A 143 -8.38 5.77 17.78
N ASP A 144 -8.14 4.70 18.51
CA ASP A 144 -7.54 3.48 17.99
C ASP A 144 -8.41 2.85 16.88
N SER A 145 -9.54 3.46 16.55
CA SER A 145 -10.41 3.09 15.44
C SER A 145 -9.86 3.49 14.06
N ASP A 146 -9.01 4.52 13.95
CA ASP A 146 -8.31 4.81 12.70
C ASP A 146 -7.00 4.02 12.64
N ASN A 147 -6.97 2.99 11.82
CA ASN A 147 -5.81 2.14 11.63
C ASN A 147 -4.54 2.90 11.22
N ARG A 148 -4.68 4.05 10.55
CA ARG A 148 -3.53 4.90 10.18
C ARG A 148 -2.97 5.59 11.41
N TYR A 149 -3.85 6.07 12.30
CA TYR A 149 -3.43 6.68 13.57
C TYR A 149 -2.83 5.63 14.51
N ALA A 150 -3.49 4.49 14.66
CA ALA A 150 -3.09 3.44 15.59
C ALA A 150 -1.72 2.82 15.25
N PHE A 151 -1.51 2.46 13.98
CA PHE A 151 -0.41 1.55 13.59
C PHE A 151 0.65 2.14 12.67
N MET A 152 0.44 3.34 12.10
CA MET A 152 1.35 3.90 11.11
C MET A 152 2.36 4.90 11.68
N TRP A 153 2.34 5.15 12.99
CA TRP A 153 3.17 6.16 13.64
C TRP A 153 3.92 5.61 14.84
N ASN A 154 5.22 5.92 14.92
CA ASN A 154 6.00 5.73 16.14
C ASN A 154 5.77 6.92 17.08
N LYS A 155 4.84 6.77 18.01
CA LYS A 155 4.45 7.79 18.98
C LYS A 155 5.46 7.92 20.13
N ASN A 156 6.44 7.01 20.21
CA ASN A 156 7.45 6.95 21.28
C ASN A 156 8.85 7.29 20.76
N ALA A 157 8.99 7.86 19.58
CA ALA A 157 10.29 8.24 19.05
C ALA A 157 10.98 9.24 20.00
N LYS A 158 12.15 8.86 20.50
CA LYS A 158 12.94 9.71 21.38
C LYS A 158 13.67 10.75 20.53
N SER A 159 13.47 12.04 20.85
CA SER A 159 14.30 13.13 20.33
C SER A 159 15.49 13.36 21.24
N SER A 160 16.60 13.83 20.69
CA SER A 160 17.76 14.32 21.43
C SER A 160 17.44 15.59 22.26
N THR A 161 16.37 16.26 21.92
CA THR A 161 15.78 17.35 22.69
C THR A 161 14.54 16.82 23.38
N SER A 162 14.24 17.26 24.60
CA SER A 162 13.12 16.80 25.46
C SER A 162 11.72 16.80 24.82
N LYS A 163 11.60 17.09 23.54
CA LYS A 163 10.35 17.09 22.78
C LYS A 163 10.09 15.72 22.18
N LYS A 164 8.90 15.19 22.42
CA LYS A 164 8.44 13.96 21.77
C LYS A 164 8.19 14.24 20.28
N ASN A 165 8.93 13.57 19.43
CA ASN A 165 8.69 13.57 17.99
C ASN A 165 7.93 12.30 17.63
N VAL A 166 7.09 12.37 16.61
CA VAL A 166 6.37 11.23 16.07
C VAL A 166 6.84 11.01 14.63
N THR A 167 7.25 9.80 14.30
CA THR A 167 7.76 9.43 12.97
C THR A 167 6.82 8.44 12.29
N ILE A 168 6.83 8.41 10.96
CA ILE A 168 6.01 7.48 10.20
C ILE A 168 6.71 6.12 10.07
N LEU A 169 5.92 5.04 10.18
CA LEU A 169 6.41 3.66 10.12
C LEU A 169 6.18 2.97 8.76
N LYS A 170 5.83 3.70 7.72
CA LYS A 170 5.36 3.14 6.44
C LYS A 170 6.25 2.03 5.87
N TYR A 171 7.56 2.15 6.00
CA TYR A 171 8.53 1.18 5.48
C TYR A 171 9.32 0.46 6.57
N TYR A 172 8.87 0.60 7.82
CA TYR A 172 9.49 -0.09 8.94
C TYR A 172 8.95 -1.51 9.07
N PHE A 173 9.85 -2.47 9.30
CA PHE A 173 9.55 -3.85 9.64
C PHE A 173 10.67 -4.44 10.49
N ALA A 174 10.37 -5.49 11.26
CA ALA A 174 11.37 -6.21 12.06
C ALA A 174 12.31 -7.02 11.16
N ASP A 175 13.54 -7.28 11.63
CA ASP A 175 14.54 -7.94 10.79
C ASP A 175 14.33 -9.46 10.67
N ASP A 176 13.54 -10.05 11.55
CA ASP A 176 13.21 -11.47 11.64
C ASP A 176 11.91 -11.86 10.89
N VAL A 177 11.27 -10.92 10.20
CA VAL A 177 10.03 -11.22 9.44
C VAL A 177 10.31 -12.10 8.22
N GLU A 178 9.37 -12.99 7.93
CA GLU A 178 9.40 -13.86 6.76
C GLU A 178 8.89 -13.14 5.50
N ASN A 179 9.21 -13.68 4.32
CA ASN A 179 8.73 -13.20 3.02
C ASN A 179 8.90 -11.67 2.81
N LYS A 180 10.03 -11.12 3.25
CA LYS A 180 10.32 -9.68 3.20
C LYS A 180 10.04 -9.04 1.84
N ALA A 181 10.41 -9.73 0.76
CA ALA A 181 10.27 -9.21 -0.60
C ALA A 181 8.80 -9.00 -1.01
N LEU A 182 7.89 -9.85 -0.51
CA LEU A 182 6.46 -9.82 -0.88
C LEU A 182 5.66 -8.81 -0.06
N TYR A 183 5.96 -8.67 1.22
CA TYR A 183 5.08 -7.95 2.15
C TYR A 183 5.68 -6.66 2.72
N TYR A 184 7.00 -6.53 2.72
CA TYR A 184 7.67 -5.43 3.42
C TYR A 184 8.58 -4.60 2.53
N GLN A 185 9.34 -5.23 1.63
CA GLN A 185 10.30 -4.55 0.76
C GLN A 185 9.65 -3.99 -0.50
N ILE A 186 8.50 -3.35 -0.34
CA ILE A 186 7.66 -2.87 -1.43
C ILE A 186 7.46 -1.35 -1.38
N ILE A 187 7.39 -0.75 -2.56
CA ILE A 187 7.02 0.65 -2.75
C ILE A 187 5.70 0.66 -3.54
N PRO A 188 4.56 0.91 -2.87
CA PRO A 188 3.25 0.94 -3.52
C PRO A 188 3.18 2.02 -4.61
N MET A 189 2.77 1.64 -5.81
CA MET A 189 2.59 2.55 -6.95
C MET A 189 1.12 2.78 -7.31
N LEU A 190 0.33 1.70 -7.28
CA LEU A 190 -1.12 1.72 -7.48
C LEU A 190 -1.78 0.89 -6.40
N ARG A 191 -2.82 1.43 -5.77
CA ARG A 191 -3.51 0.77 -4.65
C ARG A 191 -5.01 0.76 -4.82
N MET A 192 -5.66 -0.25 -4.26
CA MET A 192 -7.12 -0.36 -4.24
C MET A 192 -7.80 0.84 -3.57
N SER A 193 -7.22 1.37 -2.49
CA SER A 193 -7.74 2.57 -1.81
C SER A 193 -7.85 3.79 -2.75
N GLU A 194 -6.95 3.93 -3.72
CA GLU A 194 -7.06 4.99 -4.74
C GLU A 194 -8.26 4.80 -5.66
N MET A 195 -8.59 3.56 -6.01
CA MET A 195 -9.77 3.26 -6.84
C MET A 195 -11.07 3.69 -6.16
N TYR A 196 -11.19 3.45 -4.86
CA TYR A 196 -12.33 3.94 -4.09
C TYR A 196 -12.39 5.47 -4.03
N LEU A 197 -11.24 6.14 -3.86
CA LEU A 197 -11.18 7.60 -3.87
C LEU A 197 -11.57 8.18 -5.22
N ILE A 198 -11.09 7.60 -6.33
CA ILE A 198 -11.49 8.01 -7.69
C ILE A 198 -12.99 7.84 -7.89
N ALA A 199 -13.54 6.69 -7.47
CA ALA A 199 -14.98 6.42 -7.62
C ALA A 199 -15.86 7.39 -6.81
N VAL A 200 -15.34 8.00 -5.74
CA VAL A 200 -16.05 9.03 -4.95
C VAL A 200 -15.89 10.42 -5.57
N GLU A 201 -14.75 10.70 -6.21
CA GLU A 201 -14.43 12.02 -6.78
C GLU A 201 -15.13 12.25 -8.13
N THR A 202 -15.51 11.18 -8.83
CA THR A 202 -16.11 11.21 -10.17
C THR A 202 -17.62 11.12 -10.14
#